data_a513226946f91b5a991059537789278b
#
_entry.id   a513226946f91b5a991059537789278b
#
_cell.length_a   1.000
_cell.length_b   1.000
_cell.length_c   1.000
_cell.angle_alpha   90.00
_cell.angle_beta   90.00
_cell.angle_gamma   90.00
#
_symmetry.space_group_name_H-M   'P 1'
#
loop_
_entity.id
_entity.type
_entity.pdbx_description
1 polymer ?
#
loop_
_entity_poly.entity_id
_entity_poly.type
_entity_poly.pdbx_seq_one_letter_code
_entity_poly.pdbx_strand_id
1 'polypeptide(L)'
;QEATSPTEQQFTSAILRVVRESPKKVYFLVGHGERDVSSFDRPGYSEAKRALEANSMKVETLNLATAQQVPDDADAVVIAGPNRPALPQELEALGRYLGRGGGVVVLAEPDTPQPFVDWLRGYGVQVGPGVVVDPGRAYFGDPLTPVVDTYEPGPITRNLGATVFAV
;
A
#
# COMPACT_ATOMS: atom_id res chain seq x y z
N GLN A 1 23.86 -26.15 -15.94
CA GLN A 1 22.93 -25.27 -15.22
C GLN A 1 23.10 -25.61 -13.75
N GLU A 2 23.79 -24.74 -12.99
CA GLU A 2 23.87 -24.87 -11.52
C GLU A 2 22.47 -24.61 -10.94
N ALA A 3 21.94 -25.60 -10.26
CA ALA A 3 20.71 -25.49 -9.51
C ALA A 3 21.00 -24.58 -8.28
N THR A 4 20.59 -23.33 -8.34
CA THR A 4 20.65 -22.41 -7.20
C THR A 4 19.80 -22.99 -6.07
N SER A 5 20.40 -23.26 -4.90
CA SER A 5 19.65 -23.72 -3.73
C SER A 5 18.56 -22.70 -3.38
N PRO A 6 17.32 -23.13 -3.13
CA PRO A 6 16.24 -22.22 -2.77
C PRO A 6 16.57 -21.47 -1.47
N THR A 7 16.28 -20.17 -1.44
CA THR A 7 16.45 -19.36 -0.24
C THR A 7 15.39 -19.74 0.80
N GLU A 8 15.65 -19.46 2.10
CA GLU A 8 14.70 -19.67 3.19
C GLU A 8 13.32 -19.03 2.88
N GLN A 9 13.34 -17.85 2.28
CA GLN A 9 12.11 -17.15 1.87
C GLN A 9 11.34 -17.92 0.79
N GLN A 10 12.02 -18.52 -0.18
CA GLN A 10 11.38 -19.34 -1.22
C GLN A 10 10.77 -20.60 -0.64
N PHE A 11 11.46 -21.23 0.33
CA PHE A 11 10.96 -22.40 1.05
C PHE A 11 9.71 -22.08 1.88
N THR A 12 9.77 -21.03 2.66
CA THR A 12 8.65 -20.56 3.49
C THR A 12 7.45 -20.17 2.63
N SER A 13 7.67 -19.46 1.53
CA SER A 13 6.61 -19.10 0.57
C SER A 13 5.97 -20.33 -0.07
N ALA A 14 6.77 -21.36 -0.39
CA ALA A 14 6.24 -22.61 -0.95
C ALA A 14 5.37 -23.37 0.05
N ILE A 15 5.79 -23.46 1.31
CA ILE A 15 5.00 -24.07 2.39
C ILE A 15 3.69 -23.30 2.59
N LEU A 16 3.74 -21.96 2.64
CA LEU A 16 2.54 -21.13 2.78
C LEU A 16 1.54 -21.30 1.64
N ARG A 17 2.04 -21.53 0.40
CA ARG A 17 1.17 -21.83 -0.77
C ARG A 17 0.44 -23.16 -0.63
N VAL A 18 1.06 -24.15 -0.02
CA VAL A 18 0.46 -25.49 0.15
C VAL A 18 -0.54 -25.52 1.31
N VAL A 19 -0.28 -24.73 2.35
CA VAL A 19 -1.10 -24.74 3.59
C VAL A 19 -2.31 -23.80 3.50
N ARG A 20 -2.26 -22.74 2.67
CA ARG A 20 -3.38 -21.81 2.48
C ARG A 20 -4.35 -22.35 1.44
N GLU A 21 -5.61 -22.44 1.80
CA GLU A 21 -6.69 -22.85 0.88
C GLU A 21 -6.88 -21.86 -0.28
N SER A 22 -6.54 -20.57 -0.08
CA SER A 22 -6.53 -19.55 -1.14
C SER A 22 -5.46 -18.48 -0.88
N PRO A 23 -4.84 -17.92 -1.94
CA PRO A 23 -3.90 -16.81 -1.78
C PRO A 23 -4.63 -15.56 -1.28
N LYS A 24 -3.98 -14.80 -0.39
CA LYS A 24 -4.45 -13.49 0.03
C LYS A 24 -4.56 -12.55 -1.17
N LYS A 25 -5.67 -11.81 -1.26
CA LYS A 25 -5.90 -10.84 -2.34
C LYS A 25 -5.75 -9.41 -1.87
N VAL A 26 -4.92 -8.67 -2.57
CA VAL A 26 -4.69 -7.25 -2.36
C VAL A 26 -5.21 -6.50 -3.57
N TYR A 27 -6.14 -5.60 -3.35
CA TYR A 27 -6.70 -4.75 -4.39
C TYR A 27 -6.08 -3.36 -4.35
N PHE A 28 -5.53 -2.90 -5.47
CA PHE A 28 -5.11 -1.51 -5.62
C PHE A 28 -6.25 -0.70 -6.21
N LEU A 29 -6.65 0.36 -5.49
CA LEU A 29 -7.66 1.29 -5.97
C LEU A 29 -7.14 1.99 -7.23
N VAL A 30 -8.02 2.18 -8.19
CA VAL A 30 -7.75 2.91 -9.44
C VAL A 30 -8.95 3.79 -9.81
N GLY A 31 -8.70 4.87 -10.53
CA GLY A 31 -9.74 5.81 -10.98
C GLY A 31 -9.51 7.24 -10.51
N HIS A 32 -8.69 7.43 -9.47
CA HIS A 32 -8.42 8.74 -8.88
C HIS A 32 -6.98 9.19 -9.07
N GLY A 33 -6.31 8.67 -10.13
CA GLY A 33 -4.95 9.02 -10.50
C GLY A 33 -3.88 8.39 -9.60
N GLU A 34 -4.22 7.27 -8.96
CA GLU A 34 -3.30 6.48 -8.17
C GLU A 34 -2.12 5.97 -8.98
N ARG A 35 -1.06 5.62 -8.29
CA ARG A 35 0.15 5.03 -8.89
C ARG A 35 -0.15 3.69 -9.55
N ASP A 36 0.26 3.53 -10.80
CA ASP A 36 0.00 2.32 -11.58
C ASP A 36 0.88 1.15 -11.10
N VAL A 37 0.23 0.08 -10.66
CA VAL A 37 0.88 -1.17 -10.21
C VAL A 37 1.50 -1.98 -11.35
N SER A 38 1.22 -1.62 -12.60
CA SER A 38 1.78 -2.27 -13.78
C SER A 38 2.95 -1.49 -14.37
N SER A 39 3.13 -0.22 -13.97
CA SER A 39 4.18 0.65 -14.51
C SER A 39 5.52 0.34 -13.86
N PHE A 40 6.53 0.19 -14.71
CA PHE A 40 7.95 0.10 -14.34
C PHE A 40 8.62 1.46 -14.27
N ASP A 41 7.99 2.49 -14.82
CA ASP A 41 8.49 3.86 -14.75
C ASP A 41 8.27 4.43 -13.35
N ARG A 42 9.16 5.31 -12.92
CA ARG A 42 8.89 6.10 -11.71
C ARG A 42 7.79 7.13 -12.03
N PRO A 43 6.74 7.20 -11.23
CA PRO A 43 6.48 6.66 -9.89
C PRO A 43 5.59 5.39 -9.84
N GLY A 44 5.77 4.43 -10.76
CA GLY A 44 5.00 3.18 -10.79
C GLY A 44 5.25 2.24 -9.60
N TYR A 45 4.32 1.35 -9.35
CA TYR A 45 4.33 0.39 -8.22
C TYR A 45 4.53 -1.07 -8.65
N SER A 46 5.12 -1.33 -9.83
CA SER A 46 5.36 -2.70 -10.31
C SER A 46 6.24 -3.52 -9.38
N GLU A 47 7.22 -2.91 -8.69
CA GLU A 47 8.06 -3.59 -7.72
C GLU A 47 7.29 -3.97 -6.45
N ALA A 48 6.37 -3.12 -5.98
CA ALA A 48 5.48 -3.45 -4.86
C ALA A 48 4.58 -4.64 -5.22
N LYS A 49 4.01 -4.65 -6.44
CA LYS A 49 3.25 -5.79 -6.97
C LYS A 49 4.07 -7.06 -6.95
N ARG A 50 5.29 -7.05 -7.51
CA ARG A 50 6.19 -8.21 -7.52
C ARG A 50 6.51 -8.72 -6.12
N ALA A 51 6.78 -7.80 -5.17
CA ALA A 51 7.06 -8.16 -3.80
C ALA A 51 5.85 -8.85 -3.13
N LEU A 52 4.64 -8.37 -3.35
CA LEU A 52 3.42 -9.00 -2.86
C LEU A 52 3.20 -10.38 -3.48
N GLU A 53 3.35 -10.51 -4.80
CA GLU A 53 3.21 -11.77 -5.53
C GLU A 53 4.28 -12.79 -5.10
N ALA A 54 5.52 -12.36 -4.86
CA ALA A 54 6.59 -13.20 -4.31
C ALA A 54 6.25 -13.74 -2.91
N ASN A 55 5.44 -12.99 -2.14
CA ASN A 55 4.90 -13.42 -0.84
C ASN A 55 3.57 -14.19 -0.95
N SER A 56 3.26 -14.74 -2.13
CA SER A 56 2.07 -15.56 -2.39
C SER A 56 0.75 -14.81 -2.22
N MET A 57 0.73 -13.51 -2.46
CA MET A 57 -0.47 -12.70 -2.55
C MET A 57 -0.88 -12.53 -4.01
N LYS A 58 -2.17 -12.37 -4.27
CA LYS A 58 -2.70 -12.02 -5.58
C LYS A 58 -2.97 -10.52 -5.60
N VAL A 59 -2.46 -9.83 -6.60
CA VAL A 59 -2.64 -8.38 -6.76
C VAL A 59 -3.60 -8.12 -7.91
N GLU A 60 -4.69 -7.43 -7.61
CA GLU A 60 -5.72 -7.01 -8.58
C GLU A 60 -5.96 -5.50 -8.47
N THR A 61 -6.61 -4.92 -9.47
CA THR A 61 -7.05 -3.52 -9.43
C THR A 61 -8.54 -3.45 -9.13
N LEU A 62 -8.96 -2.38 -8.44
CA LEU A 62 -10.34 -2.12 -8.07
C LEU A 62 -10.74 -0.71 -8.50
N ASN A 63 -11.75 -0.60 -9.33
CA ASN A 63 -12.38 0.68 -9.66
C ASN A 63 -13.76 0.73 -8.99
N LEU A 64 -13.91 1.53 -7.93
CA LEU A 64 -15.13 1.62 -7.14
C LEU A 64 -16.26 2.34 -7.88
N ALA A 65 -15.96 3.21 -8.84
CA ALA A 65 -16.99 3.83 -9.67
C ALA A 65 -17.79 2.79 -10.48
N THR A 66 -17.16 1.68 -10.84
CA THR A 66 -17.81 0.59 -11.58
C THR A 66 -18.25 -0.57 -10.68
N ALA A 67 -17.42 -0.95 -9.71
CA ALA A 67 -17.68 -2.09 -8.83
C ALA A 67 -18.70 -1.77 -7.73
N GLN A 68 -18.84 -0.49 -7.32
CA GLN A 68 -19.75 0.03 -6.29
C GLN A 68 -19.51 -0.53 -4.87
N GLN A 69 -18.74 -1.58 -4.72
CA GLN A 69 -18.32 -2.16 -3.45
C GLN A 69 -16.96 -2.84 -3.56
N VAL A 70 -16.29 -2.97 -2.43
CA VAL A 70 -15.08 -3.78 -2.33
C VAL A 70 -15.46 -5.25 -2.39
N PRO A 71 -14.79 -6.07 -3.24
CA PRO A 71 -15.07 -7.51 -3.33
C PRO A 71 -14.96 -8.21 -1.98
N ASP A 72 -15.79 -9.26 -1.78
CA ASP A 72 -15.81 -10.01 -0.52
C ASP A 72 -14.54 -10.81 -0.29
N ASP A 73 -13.81 -11.12 -1.35
CA ASP A 73 -12.54 -11.83 -1.31
C ASP A 73 -11.31 -10.92 -1.16
N ALA A 74 -11.53 -9.62 -0.93
CA ALA A 74 -10.45 -8.67 -0.65
C ALA A 74 -9.93 -8.85 0.79
N ASP A 75 -8.66 -9.19 0.93
CA ASP A 75 -7.98 -9.19 2.23
C ASP A 75 -7.43 -7.81 2.59
N ALA A 76 -7.06 -7.02 1.60
CA ALA A 76 -6.65 -5.63 1.77
C ALA A 76 -6.94 -4.77 0.53
N VAL A 77 -7.16 -3.48 0.75
CA VAL A 77 -7.23 -2.47 -0.30
C VAL A 77 -6.09 -1.47 -0.10
N VAL A 78 -5.37 -1.15 -1.17
CA VAL A 78 -4.30 -0.15 -1.18
C VAL A 78 -4.73 1.06 -2.00
N ILE A 79 -4.63 2.24 -1.43
CA ILE A 79 -4.87 3.53 -2.08
C ILE A 79 -3.52 4.23 -2.18
N ALA A 80 -2.93 4.24 -3.37
CA ALA A 80 -1.54 4.64 -3.58
C ALA A 80 -1.45 6.01 -4.27
N GLY A 81 -1.33 7.09 -3.51
CA GLY A 81 -1.16 8.45 -4.02
C GLY A 81 -2.30 8.92 -4.91
N PRO A 82 -3.55 8.96 -4.43
CA PRO A 82 -4.66 9.50 -5.20
C PRO A 82 -4.46 11.00 -5.41
N ASN A 83 -4.68 11.49 -6.63
CA ASN A 83 -4.55 12.92 -6.98
C ASN A 83 -5.87 13.51 -7.56
N ARG A 84 -6.95 12.73 -7.56
CA ARG A 84 -8.30 13.16 -7.93
C ARG A 84 -9.29 12.80 -6.82
N PRO A 85 -10.34 13.61 -6.61
CA PRO A 85 -11.31 13.36 -5.57
C PRO A 85 -12.11 12.08 -5.84
N ALA A 86 -12.32 11.28 -4.78
CA ALA A 86 -13.28 10.18 -4.80
C ALA A 86 -14.71 10.70 -4.61
N LEU A 87 -15.66 9.97 -5.17
CA LEU A 87 -17.09 10.24 -4.94
C LEU A 87 -17.51 9.76 -3.54
N PRO A 88 -18.50 10.39 -2.91
CA PRO A 88 -18.99 9.98 -1.57
C PRO A 88 -19.32 8.49 -1.48
N GLN A 89 -19.99 7.93 -2.49
CA GLN A 89 -20.36 6.51 -2.49
C GLN A 89 -19.15 5.57 -2.52
N GLU A 90 -18.02 5.99 -3.09
CA GLU A 90 -16.80 5.18 -3.12
C GLU A 90 -16.15 5.15 -1.74
N LEU A 91 -16.10 6.28 -1.05
CA LEU A 91 -15.62 6.38 0.34
C LEU A 91 -16.54 5.62 1.31
N GLU A 92 -17.86 5.65 1.07
CA GLU A 92 -18.82 4.82 1.81
C GLU A 92 -18.58 3.33 1.57
N ALA A 93 -18.26 2.91 0.36
CA ALA A 93 -17.93 1.52 0.05
C ALA A 93 -16.67 1.06 0.80
N LEU A 94 -15.63 1.90 0.87
CA LEU A 94 -14.45 1.67 1.69
C LEU A 94 -14.79 1.62 3.18
N GLY A 95 -15.66 2.50 3.65
CA GLY A 95 -16.14 2.52 5.04
C GLY A 95 -16.89 1.24 5.40
N ARG A 96 -17.78 0.75 4.53
CA ARG A 96 -18.46 -0.55 4.73
C ARG A 96 -17.49 -1.71 4.77
N TYR A 97 -16.46 -1.68 3.93
CA TYR A 97 -15.40 -2.69 3.92
C TYR A 97 -14.62 -2.70 5.23
N LEU A 98 -14.19 -1.54 5.74
CA LEU A 98 -13.56 -1.41 7.05
C LEU A 98 -14.48 -1.89 8.19
N GLY A 99 -15.77 -1.53 8.13
CA GLY A 99 -16.77 -1.93 9.14
C GLY A 99 -17.00 -3.44 9.25
N ARG A 100 -16.69 -4.21 8.21
CA ARG A 100 -16.73 -5.69 8.23
C ARG A 100 -15.37 -6.33 8.52
N GLY A 101 -14.38 -5.54 8.96
CA GLY A 101 -13.06 -6.03 9.35
C GLY A 101 -12.02 -6.01 8.23
N GLY A 102 -12.30 -5.38 7.10
CA GLY A 102 -11.34 -5.22 6.00
C GLY A 102 -10.17 -4.31 6.38
N GLY A 103 -9.03 -4.47 5.71
CA GLY A 103 -7.83 -3.66 5.89
C GLY A 103 -7.63 -2.66 4.73
N VAL A 104 -7.38 -1.39 5.06
CA VAL A 104 -7.02 -0.37 4.05
C VAL A 104 -5.67 0.22 4.36
N VAL A 105 -4.80 0.28 3.36
CA VAL A 105 -3.51 0.97 3.39
C VAL A 105 -3.61 2.21 2.52
N VAL A 106 -3.35 3.38 3.09
CA VAL A 106 -3.35 4.64 2.35
C VAL A 106 -1.94 5.21 2.32
N LEU A 107 -1.44 5.44 1.14
CA LEU A 107 -0.18 6.15 0.89
C LEU A 107 -0.56 7.56 0.47
N ALA A 108 -0.68 8.46 1.46
CA ALA A 108 -1.05 9.84 1.23
C ALA A 108 0.15 10.65 0.75
N GLU A 109 -0.10 11.56 -0.18
CA GLU A 109 0.86 12.52 -0.72
C GLU A 109 0.43 13.95 -0.35
N PRO A 110 1.31 14.94 -0.49
CA PRO A 110 0.98 16.34 -0.12
C PRO A 110 -0.25 16.90 -0.84
N ASP A 111 -0.53 16.41 -2.05
CA ASP A 111 -1.66 16.78 -2.90
C ASP A 111 -2.86 15.83 -2.80
N THR A 112 -2.88 14.95 -1.80
CA THR A 112 -4.02 14.05 -1.55
C THR A 112 -5.32 14.86 -1.48
N PRO A 113 -6.34 14.52 -2.30
CA PRO A 113 -7.58 15.28 -2.40
C PRO A 113 -8.38 15.33 -1.10
N GLN A 114 -9.03 16.47 -0.83
CA GLN A 114 -9.74 16.74 0.40
C GLN A 114 -10.77 15.65 0.81
N PRO A 115 -11.54 15.03 -0.10
CA PRO A 115 -12.45 13.94 0.28
C PRO A 115 -11.75 12.76 0.97
N PHE A 116 -10.55 12.38 0.52
CA PHE A 116 -9.76 11.34 1.20
C PHE A 116 -9.23 11.81 2.55
N VAL A 117 -8.76 13.06 2.65
CA VAL A 117 -8.29 13.66 3.91
C VAL A 117 -9.41 13.70 4.95
N ASP A 118 -10.61 14.12 4.56
CA ASP A 118 -11.77 14.18 5.45
C ASP A 118 -12.25 12.78 5.85
N TRP A 119 -12.21 11.83 4.94
CA TRP A 119 -12.52 10.43 5.22
C TRP A 119 -11.54 9.83 6.24
N LEU A 120 -10.22 10.04 6.06
CA LEU A 120 -9.20 9.61 7.00
C LEU A 120 -9.36 10.25 8.39
N ARG A 121 -9.76 11.53 8.43
CA ARG A 121 -10.04 12.22 9.69
C ARG A 121 -11.18 11.55 10.48
N GLY A 122 -12.16 10.97 9.80
CA GLY A 122 -13.23 10.18 10.43
C GLY A 122 -12.71 8.93 11.17
N TYR A 123 -11.51 8.46 10.85
CA TYR A 123 -10.81 7.36 11.53
C TYR A 123 -9.69 7.84 12.47
N GLY A 124 -9.64 9.15 12.76
CA GLY A 124 -8.66 9.74 13.68
C GLY A 124 -7.30 10.03 13.07
N VAL A 125 -7.15 9.92 11.73
CA VAL A 125 -5.90 10.22 11.01
C VAL A 125 -5.98 11.65 10.44
N GLN A 126 -5.04 12.51 10.85
CA GLN A 126 -4.89 13.85 10.30
C GLN A 126 -3.76 13.89 9.29
N VAL A 127 -4.09 14.11 8.03
CA VAL A 127 -3.13 14.36 6.97
C VAL A 127 -2.89 15.87 6.89
N GLY A 128 -1.68 16.30 7.24
CA GLY A 128 -1.29 17.71 7.17
C GLY A 128 -0.86 18.12 5.78
N PRO A 129 -0.94 19.40 5.43
CA PRO A 129 -0.35 19.92 4.21
C PRO A 129 1.18 19.95 4.34
N GLY A 130 1.89 19.64 3.27
CA GLY A 130 3.33 19.77 3.18
C GLY A 130 4.09 18.46 3.18
N VAL A 131 5.40 18.58 3.14
CA VAL A 131 6.36 17.48 3.04
C VAL A 131 7.17 17.39 4.33
N VAL A 132 7.48 16.18 4.77
CA VAL A 132 8.39 15.97 5.89
C VAL A 132 9.82 16.27 5.43
N VAL A 133 10.52 17.12 6.19
CA VAL A 133 11.90 17.52 5.92
C VAL A 133 12.77 17.09 7.10
N ASP A 134 13.78 16.26 6.87
CA ASP A 134 14.74 15.86 7.89
C ASP A 134 16.19 16.06 7.40
N PRO A 135 16.79 17.23 7.69
CA PRO A 135 18.18 17.51 7.32
C PRO A 135 19.20 16.60 8.03
N GLY A 136 18.83 16.02 9.17
CA GLY A 136 19.71 15.17 9.98
C GLY A 136 19.77 13.73 9.48
N ARG A 137 18.74 13.27 8.76
CA ARG A 137 18.63 11.90 8.24
C ARG A 137 18.20 11.91 6.77
N ALA A 138 18.98 12.63 5.97
CA ALA A 138 18.72 12.83 4.55
C ALA A 138 19.39 11.74 3.71
N TYR A 139 18.66 11.10 2.82
CA TYR A 139 19.20 10.13 1.87
C TYR A 139 20.05 10.87 0.83
N PHE A 140 21.34 10.52 0.74
CA PHE A 140 22.33 11.22 -0.10
C PHE A 140 22.35 12.77 0.06
N GLY A 141 21.99 13.27 1.27
CA GLY A 141 22.01 14.71 1.56
C GLY A 141 20.79 15.48 1.06
N ASP A 142 19.77 14.80 0.54
CA ASP A 142 18.50 15.41 0.15
C ASP A 142 17.53 15.42 1.35
N PRO A 143 17.25 16.59 1.97
CA PRO A 143 16.40 16.67 3.15
C PRO A 143 14.93 16.36 2.88
N LEU A 144 14.50 16.34 1.61
CA LEU A 144 13.15 15.94 1.19
C LEU A 144 13.01 14.41 1.06
N THR A 145 14.11 13.68 1.22
CA THR A 145 14.14 12.22 1.17
C THR A 145 14.60 11.66 2.52
N PRO A 146 13.75 11.72 3.57
CA PRO A 146 14.12 11.27 4.90
C PRO A 146 14.32 9.75 4.98
N VAL A 147 15.28 9.36 5.83
CA VAL A 147 15.54 7.95 6.17
C VAL A 147 15.00 7.67 7.57
N VAL A 148 14.10 6.71 7.70
CA VAL A 148 13.62 6.21 8.99
C VAL A 148 14.29 4.87 9.26
N ASP A 149 15.16 4.83 10.25
CA ASP A 149 15.96 3.65 10.64
C ASP A 149 15.51 3.04 11.98
N THR A 150 14.64 3.73 12.69
CA THR A 150 14.15 3.32 14.01
C THR A 150 12.64 3.41 14.04
N TYR A 151 12.00 2.29 14.36
CA TYR A 151 10.54 2.17 14.48
C TYR A 151 10.17 1.72 15.89
N GLU A 152 9.04 2.19 16.38
CA GLU A 152 8.42 1.60 17.56
C GLU A 152 8.10 0.11 17.30
N PRO A 153 8.41 -0.80 18.24
CA PRO A 153 8.16 -2.22 18.07
C PRO A 153 6.68 -2.53 17.88
N GLY A 154 6.33 -3.20 16.80
CA GLY A 154 4.95 -3.57 16.49
C GLY A 154 4.85 -4.69 15.45
N PRO A 155 3.64 -5.24 15.24
CA PRO A 155 3.43 -6.29 14.25
C PRO A 155 3.88 -5.90 12.83
N ILE A 156 3.72 -4.62 12.46
CA ILE A 156 4.06 -4.09 11.14
C ILE A 156 5.57 -3.82 11.05
N THR A 157 6.19 -3.37 12.14
CA THR A 157 7.56 -2.84 12.15
C THR A 157 8.62 -3.86 12.55
N ARG A 158 8.20 -5.05 13.03
CA ARG A 158 9.08 -6.07 13.61
C ARG A 158 10.28 -6.46 12.74
N ASN A 159 10.13 -6.45 11.43
CA ASN A 159 11.15 -6.87 10.46
C ASN A 159 11.47 -5.75 9.45
N LEU A 160 11.09 -4.51 9.73
CA LEU A 160 11.46 -3.37 8.89
C LEU A 160 12.90 -2.96 9.18
N GLY A 161 13.71 -2.90 8.12
CA GLY A 161 14.98 -2.19 8.13
C GLY A 161 14.78 -0.69 7.90
N ALA A 162 15.89 0.00 7.64
CA ALA A 162 15.82 1.41 7.26
C ALA A 162 14.96 1.60 6.00
N THR A 163 14.03 2.55 6.06
CA THR A 163 13.11 2.89 4.97
C THR A 163 13.40 4.31 4.49
N VAL A 164 13.46 4.49 3.19
CA VAL A 164 13.65 5.79 2.53
C VAL A 164 12.30 6.24 1.99
N PHE A 165 11.89 7.44 2.37
CA PHE A 165 10.67 8.07 1.87
C PHE A 165 11.06 9.13 0.84
N ALA A 166 10.89 8.84 -0.45
CA ALA A 166 11.09 9.78 -1.53
C ALA A 166 9.77 10.46 -1.90
N VAL A 167 9.80 11.77 -2.06
CA VAL A 167 8.67 12.61 -2.48
C VAL A 167 8.75 12.88 -3.97
#